data_f6bdbfa6985ace9e02a60cd9379e4470
#
_entry.id   f6bdbfa6985ace9e02a60cd9379e4470
#
_cell.length_a   1.000
_cell.length_b   1.000
_cell.length_c   1.000
_cell.angle_alpha   90.00
_cell.angle_beta   90.00
_cell.angle_gamma   90.00
#
_symmetry.space_group_name_H-M   'P 1'
#
loop_
_entity.id
_entity.type
_entity.pdbx_description
1 polymer ?
#
loop_
_entity_poly.entity_id
_entity_poly.type
_entity_poly.pdbx_seq_one_letter_code
_entity_poly.pdbx_strand_id
1 'polypeptide(L)'
;NRCPHRNLPLSEANRLGDTLPCAYHGLEFKPDGVCRHVPGQKEVPDWARVRAYPVVERDHWVFVWMGEAAAADAATVPDYHRRIADPEWHFVTGQKLVNAGYRLVLDNLLDLSHLSYVHSSTTGNPEVAETAQIITETEDEFVRVTRWMAGIPPAPAFILYTGRQDPIDRWQVSQYIVPSYIDINNGSATAGNGVAQEFRPTETGRWGFVVHHAMTPETDTTTHQFWAVGGEKRLIDADKRATFDEAMHGVIDEDMVVYEAQQQSIDLDPDAIGRDANPKGTLPIDEGLIAMRRIIRRLYGDEQKRRETA
;
A
#
# COMPACT_ATOMS: atom_id res chain seq x y z
N ASN A 1 -17.27 -0.63 13.55
CA ASN A 1 -17.07 -2.02 13.92
C ASN A 1 -17.30 -2.24 15.43
N ARG A 2 -18.40 -1.67 16.00
CA ARG A 2 -18.66 -1.78 17.44
C ARG A 2 -20.17 -1.80 17.70
N CYS A 3 -20.67 -2.88 18.34
CA CYS A 3 -22.05 -2.97 18.77
C CYS A 3 -22.33 -1.94 19.87
N PRO A 4 -23.37 -1.09 19.77
CA PRO A 4 -23.63 -0.03 20.74
C PRO A 4 -24.09 -0.55 22.10
N HIS A 5 -24.51 -1.84 22.20
CA HIS A 5 -24.97 -2.43 23.46
C HIS A 5 -23.81 -2.71 24.43
N ARG A 6 -22.80 -3.51 24.01
CA ARG A 6 -21.69 -3.96 24.87
C ARG A 6 -20.34 -3.97 24.15
N ASN A 7 -20.20 -3.18 23.10
CA ASN A 7 -18.95 -2.91 22.39
C ASN A 7 -18.27 -4.13 21.73
N LEU A 8 -18.95 -5.27 21.56
CA LEU A 8 -18.39 -6.36 20.77
C LEU A 8 -18.15 -5.89 19.33
N PRO A 9 -16.99 -6.18 18.73
CA PRO A 9 -16.79 -5.92 17.33
C PRO A 9 -17.81 -6.64 16.46
N LEU A 10 -18.44 -5.93 15.53
CA LEU A 10 -19.42 -6.51 14.61
C LEU A 10 -18.77 -7.39 13.54
N SER A 11 -17.47 -7.29 13.34
CA SER A 11 -16.67 -8.21 12.50
C SER A 11 -16.65 -9.65 13.03
N GLU A 12 -16.94 -9.86 14.32
CA GLU A 12 -17.07 -11.21 14.92
C GLU A 12 -18.40 -11.89 14.53
N ALA A 13 -19.27 -11.19 13.82
CA ALA A 13 -20.59 -11.69 13.47
C ALA A 13 -20.62 -12.30 12.06
N ASN A 14 -21.39 -13.37 11.89
CA ASN A 14 -21.71 -13.89 10.57
C ASN A 14 -22.92 -13.15 9.98
N ARG A 15 -22.86 -12.78 8.70
CA ARG A 15 -23.96 -12.16 7.99
C ARG A 15 -25.16 -13.10 7.90
N LEU A 16 -26.37 -12.59 8.20
CA LEU A 16 -27.63 -13.29 8.06
C LEU A 16 -28.51 -12.57 7.01
N GLY A 17 -28.53 -13.08 5.78
CA GLY A 17 -29.16 -12.38 4.66
C GLY A 17 -28.56 -10.97 4.49
N ASP A 18 -29.39 -9.94 4.57
CA ASP A 18 -28.96 -8.54 4.45
C ASP A 18 -28.67 -7.87 5.81
N THR A 19 -28.59 -8.65 6.89
CA THR A 19 -28.34 -8.11 8.22
C THR A 19 -27.07 -8.69 8.84
N LEU A 20 -26.57 -7.97 9.84
CA LEU A 20 -25.42 -8.37 10.66
C LEU A 20 -25.89 -8.51 12.12
N PRO A 21 -26.15 -9.73 12.60
CA PRO A 21 -26.51 -9.97 14.01
C PRO A 21 -25.27 -9.90 14.88
N CYS A 22 -25.28 -9.08 15.91
CA CYS A 22 -24.19 -9.05 16.90
C CYS A 22 -24.04 -10.42 17.56
N ALA A 23 -22.85 -11.01 17.50
CA ALA A 23 -22.58 -12.35 18.01
C ALA A 23 -22.75 -12.50 19.55
N TYR A 24 -22.89 -11.38 20.27
CA TYR A 24 -23.04 -11.41 21.73
C TYR A 24 -24.49 -11.55 22.18
N HIS A 25 -25.39 -10.65 21.73
CA HIS A 25 -26.79 -10.62 22.17
C HIS A 25 -27.79 -10.58 21.02
N GLY A 26 -27.35 -10.82 19.80
CA GLY A 26 -28.23 -10.98 18.65
C GLY A 26 -28.92 -9.70 18.14
N LEU A 27 -28.46 -8.49 18.51
CA LEU A 27 -28.97 -7.27 17.88
C LEU A 27 -28.68 -7.30 16.39
N GLU A 28 -29.71 -7.19 15.54
CA GLU A 28 -29.56 -7.27 14.09
C GLU A 28 -29.52 -5.88 13.44
N PHE A 29 -28.41 -5.58 12.78
CA PHE A 29 -28.22 -4.29 12.08
C PHE A 29 -28.40 -4.45 10.57
N LYS A 30 -29.14 -3.52 9.96
CA LYS A 30 -29.25 -3.39 8.49
C LYS A 30 -28.03 -2.70 7.90
N PRO A 31 -27.83 -2.70 6.55
CA PRO A 31 -26.73 -1.99 5.89
C PRO A 31 -26.68 -0.48 6.20
N ASP A 32 -27.82 0.16 6.46
CA ASP A 32 -27.93 1.55 6.87
C ASP A 32 -27.53 1.81 8.34
N GLY A 33 -27.13 0.75 9.05
CA GLY A 33 -26.73 0.79 10.45
C GLY A 33 -27.87 0.79 11.45
N VAL A 34 -29.13 0.81 11.01
CA VAL A 34 -30.30 0.78 11.90
C VAL A 34 -30.50 -0.64 12.42
N CYS A 35 -30.66 -0.78 13.74
CA CYS A 35 -31.05 -2.06 14.32
C CYS A 35 -32.52 -2.36 13.96
N ARG A 36 -32.79 -3.53 13.41
CA ARG A 36 -34.15 -3.97 13.06
C ARG A 36 -34.78 -4.92 14.07
N HIS A 37 -33.95 -5.55 14.90
CA HIS A 37 -34.41 -6.57 15.85
C HIS A 37 -33.52 -6.61 17.08
N VAL A 38 -34.17 -6.68 18.25
CA VAL A 38 -33.52 -6.95 19.54
C VAL A 38 -34.18 -8.18 20.13
N PRO A 39 -33.47 -9.28 20.36
CA PRO A 39 -34.06 -10.52 20.91
C PRO A 39 -34.81 -10.27 22.24
N GLY A 40 -36.01 -10.80 22.32
CA GLY A 40 -36.85 -10.70 23.53
C GLY A 40 -37.56 -9.34 23.71
N GLN A 41 -37.46 -8.40 22.79
CA GLN A 41 -38.10 -7.09 22.85
C GLN A 41 -39.05 -6.87 21.66
N LYS A 42 -40.17 -6.21 21.89
CA LYS A 42 -41.11 -5.81 20.81
C LYS A 42 -40.66 -4.55 20.09
N GLU A 43 -39.98 -3.66 20.80
CA GLU A 43 -39.54 -2.37 20.28
C GLU A 43 -38.03 -2.30 20.25
N VAL A 44 -37.49 -1.68 19.20
CA VAL A 44 -36.06 -1.40 19.07
C VAL A 44 -35.79 -0.01 19.58
N PRO A 45 -34.90 0.19 20.57
CA PRO A 45 -34.57 1.50 21.09
C PRO A 45 -33.88 2.37 20.02
N ASP A 46 -34.11 3.66 20.00
CA ASP A 46 -33.53 4.61 19.04
C ASP A 46 -32.00 4.65 19.08
N TRP A 47 -31.39 4.40 20.23
CA TRP A 47 -29.92 4.34 20.38
C TRP A 47 -29.30 3.10 19.72
N ALA A 48 -30.09 2.06 19.41
CA ALA A 48 -29.59 0.84 18.80
C ALA A 48 -29.30 1.07 17.30
N ARG A 49 -28.25 1.83 17.05
CA ARG A 49 -27.79 2.23 15.72
C ARG A 49 -26.27 2.26 15.66
N VAL A 50 -25.70 1.84 14.54
CA VAL A 50 -24.29 2.01 14.19
C VAL A 50 -24.16 2.97 13.01
N ARG A 51 -23.04 3.67 12.92
CA ARG A 51 -22.77 4.52 11.76
C ARG A 51 -22.50 3.63 10.54
N ALA A 52 -23.21 3.89 9.44
CA ALA A 52 -22.91 3.34 8.13
C ALA A 52 -22.01 4.30 7.35
N TYR A 53 -21.17 3.76 6.48
CA TYR A 53 -20.24 4.51 5.66
C TYR A 53 -20.51 4.21 4.18
N PRO A 54 -20.44 5.19 3.29
CA PRO A 54 -20.44 4.93 1.85
C PRO A 54 -19.28 4.03 1.46
N VAL A 55 -19.56 3.06 0.60
CA VAL A 55 -18.59 2.06 0.13
C VAL A 55 -18.63 2.01 -1.39
N VAL A 56 -17.46 1.87 -2.01
CA VAL A 56 -17.30 1.62 -3.45
C VAL A 56 -16.39 0.42 -3.65
N GLU A 57 -16.82 -0.51 -4.49
CA GLU A 57 -15.98 -1.59 -4.99
C GLU A 57 -15.44 -1.21 -6.37
N ARG A 58 -14.11 -1.25 -6.54
CA ARG A 58 -13.44 -0.98 -7.80
C ARG A 58 -12.18 -1.83 -7.92
N ASP A 59 -12.00 -2.52 -9.04
CA ASP A 59 -10.81 -3.31 -9.36
C ASP A 59 -10.41 -4.30 -8.25
N HIS A 60 -11.42 -4.99 -7.68
CA HIS A 60 -11.29 -5.93 -6.55
C HIS A 60 -10.90 -5.29 -5.21
N TRP A 61 -10.88 -3.97 -5.11
CA TRP A 61 -10.66 -3.23 -3.86
C TRP A 61 -11.97 -2.68 -3.30
N VAL A 62 -12.05 -2.61 -1.97
CA VAL A 62 -13.18 -2.02 -1.24
C VAL A 62 -12.72 -0.71 -0.62
N PHE A 63 -13.28 0.40 -1.09
CA PHE A 63 -13.00 1.74 -0.59
C PHE A 63 -14.13 2.21 0.33
N VAL A 64 -13.77 2.79 1.47
CA VAL A 64 -14.70 3.29 2.47
C VAL A 64 -14.51 4.79 2.64
N TRP A 65 -15.59 5.56 2.46
CA TRP A 65 -15.57 6.98 2.73
C TRP A 65 -15.77 7.25 4.23
N MET A 66 -14.73 7.73 4.92
CA MET A 66 -14.75 7.96 6.37
C MET A 66 -15.27 9.35 6.77
N GLY A 67 -15.48 10.26 5.82
CA GLY A 67 -16.01 11.61 6.02
C GLY A 67 -17.54 11.66 6.15
N GLU A 68 -18.11 12.87 5.97
CA GLU A 68 -19.57 13.05 5.92
C GLU A 68 -20.14 12.37 4.66
N ALA A 69 -21.18 11.56 4.85
CA ALA A 69 -21.73 10.72 3.78
C ALA A 69 -22.25 11.56 2.58
N ALA A 70 -22.77 12.76 2.82
CA ALA A 70 -23.24 13.67 1.77
C ALA A 70 -22.10 14.22 0.88
N ALA A 71 -20.86 14.17 1.34
CA ALA A 71 -19.68 14.60 0.59
C ALA A 71 -18.94 13.44 -0.09
N ALA A 72 -19.45 12.21 0.01
CA ALA A 72 -18.84 11.05 -0.64
C ALA A 72 -18.95 11.17 -2.17
N ASP A 73 -17.82 11.09 -2.84
CA ASP A 73 -17.74 11.10 -4.29
C ASP A 73 -16.88 9.93 -4.80
N ALA A 74 -17.51 9.01 -5.51
CA ALA A 74 -16.84 7.84 -6.08
C ALA A 74 -15.77 8.22 -7.14
N ALA A 75 -15.83 9.44 -7.70
CA ALA A 75 -14.82 9.93 -8.63
C ALA A 75 -13.47 10.22 -7.97
N THR A 76 -13.44 10.40 -6.64
CA THR A 76 -12.20 10.59 -5.88
C THR A 76 -11.42 9.30 -5.61
N VAL A 77 -12.00 8.15 -5.90
CA VAL A 77 -11.28 6.86 -5.79
C VAL A 77 -10.19 6.80 -6.84
N PRO A 78 -8.92 6.61 -6.46
CA PRO A 78 -7.80 6.57 -7.39
C PRO A 78 -7.95 5.46 -8.44
N ASP A 79 -7.51 5.74 -9.67
CA ASP A 79 -7.70 4.88 -10.84
C ASP A 79 -6.39 4.18 -11.29
N TYR A 80 -5.55 3.77 -10.36
CA TYR A 80 -4.28 3.10 -10.68
C TYR A 80 -4.31 1.57 -10.51
N HIS A 81 -5.42 1.01 -10.01
CA HIS A 81 -5.59 -0.43 -9.76
C HIS A 81 -6.14 -1.24 -10.94
N ARG A 82 -6.41 -0.63 -12.08
CA ARG A 82 -7.07 -1.28 -13.24
C ARG A 82 -6.44 -2.60 -13.66
N ARG A 83 -5.12 -2.73 -13.49
CA ARG A 83 -4.39 -3.96 -13.85
C ARG A 83 -4.82 -5.16 -13.02
N ILE A 84 -5.33 -4.95 -11.80
CA ILE A 84 -5.76 -6.03 -10.91
C ILE A 84 -6.99 -6.75 -11.49
N ALA A 85 -7.85 -6.03 -12.19
CA ALA A 85 -9.03 -6.58 -12.87
C ALA A 85 -8.74 -7.07 -14.30
N ASP A 86 -7.51 -6.86 -14.82
CA ASP A 86 -7.15 -7.25 -16.19
C ASP A 86 -6.91 -8.78 -16.24
N PRO A 87 -7.65 -9.51 -17.10
CA PRO A 87 -7.52 -10.97 -17.22
C PRO A 87 -6.16 -11.44 -17.73
N GLU A 88 -5.37 -10.57 -18.38
CA GLU A 88 -4.02 -10.88 -18.84
C GLU A 88 -2.96 -10.78 -17.75
N TRP A 89 -3.34 -10.31 -16.56
CA TRP A 89 -2.46 -10.21 -15.40
C TRP A 89 -2.73 -11.32 -14.39
N HIS A 90 -1.70 -11.73 -13.67
CA HIS A 90 -1.77 -12.57 -12.49
C HIS A 90 -1.41 -11.72 -11.28
N PHE A 91 -2.27 -11.72 -10.26
CA PHE A 91 -2.03 -11.03 -9.00
C PHE A 91 -2.18 -11.97 -7.82
N VAL A 92 -1.29 -11.82 -6.86
CA VAL A 92 -1.47 -12.27 -5.48
C VAL A 92 -1.79 -11.06 -4.61
N THR A 93 -2.70 -11.22 -3.69
CA THR A 93 -3.16 -10.12 -2.83
C THR A 93 -3.07 -10.51 -1.36
N GLY A 94 -2.92 -9.54 -0.50
CA GLY A 94 -2.91 -9.77 0.92
C GLY A 94 -3.23 -8.53 1.74
N GLN A 95 -3.41 -8.77 3.04
CA GLN A 95 -3.59 -7.75 4.07
C GLN A 95 -2.78 -8.16 5.29
N LYS A 96 -2.11 -7.18 5.90
CA LYS A 96 -1.43 -7.32 7.19
C LYS A 96 -1.85 -6.18 8.11
N LEU A 97 -2.03 -6.48 9.39
CA LEU A 97 -2.01 -5.47 10.44
C LEU A 97 -0.55 -5.26 10.85
N VAL A 98 -0.09 -4.05 10.67
CA VAL A 98 1.30 -3.63 10.91
C VAL A 98 1.34 -2.80 12.19
N ASN A 99 2.28 -3.12 13.11
CA ASN A 99 2.48 -2.36 14.33
C ASN A 99 3.43 -1.16 14.10
N ALA A 100 3.06 -0.34 13.12
CA ALA A 100 3.74 0.90 12.80
C ALA A 100 2.75 1.93 12.21
N GLY A 101 3.04 3.21 12.42
CA GLY A 101 2.28 4.30 11.80
C GLY A 101 2.41 4.28 10.27
N TYR A 102 1.34 4.58 9.56
CA TYR A 102 1.26 4.46 8.09
C TYR A 102 2.36 5.23 7.35
N ARG A 103 2.88 6.32 7.94
CA ARG A 103 3.97 7.11 7.34
C ARG A 103 5.28 6.35 7.25
N LEU A 104 5.60 5.49 8.24
CA LEU A 104 6.79 4.64 8.18
C LEU A 104 6.69 3.62 7.04
N VAL A 105 5.50 3.07 6.83
CA VAL A 105 5.23 2.16 5.71
C VAL A 105 5.37 2.88 4.37
N LEU A 106 4.81 4.11 4.25
CA LEU A 106 4.95 4.93 3.05
C LEU A 106 6.41 5.30 2.76
N ASP A 107 7.18 5.65 3.79
CA ASP A 107 8.60 6.00 3.66
C ASP A 107 9.40 4.82 3.12
N ASN A 108 9.23 3.64 3.69
CA ASN A 108 9.89 2.42 3.22
C ASN A 108 9.57 2.14 1.74
N LEU A 109 8.29 2.17 1.37
CA LEU A 109 7.85 1.82 0.02
C LEU A 109 8.19 2.87 -1.04
N LEU A 110 8.39 4.14 -0.67
CA LEU A 110 8.78 5.19 -1.61
C LEU A 110 10.29 5.24 -1.85
N ASP A 111 11.10 4.84 -0.86
CA ASP A 111 12.55 4.72 -1.01
C ASP A 111 12.98 3.25 -1.19
N LEU A 112 13.21 2.86 -2.43
CA LEU A 112 13.62 1.49 -2.78
C LEU A 112 15.13 1.21 -2.64
N SER A 113 15.92 2.10 -2.01
CA SER A 113 17.35 1.85 -1.75
C SER A 113 17.54 0.73 -0.73
N HIS A 114 16.57 0.52 0.16
CA HIS A 114 16.60 -0.56 1.16
C HIS A 114 16.62 -1.97 0.52
N LEU A 115 16.21 -2.12 -0.75
CA LEU A 115 16.22 -3.42 -1.43
C LEU A 115 17.60 -4.07 -1.43
N SER A 116 18.67 -3.28 -1.49
CA SER A 116 20.04 -3.81 -1.45
C SER A 116 20.39 -4.52 -0.14
N TYR A 117 19.67 -4.21 0.93
CA TYR A 117 19.95 -4.70 2.29
C TYR A 117 18.84 -5.60 2.82
N VAL A 118 17.59 -5.15 2.77
CA VAL A 118 16.42 -5.85 3.31
C VAL A 118 16.05 -7.02 2.40
N HIS A 119 16.05 -6.80 1.08
CA HIS A 119 15.63 -7.79 0.08
C HIS A 119 16.82 -8.41 -0.69
N SER A 120 18.02 -8.43 -0.09
CA SER A 120 19.23 -8.87 -0.77
C SER A 120 19.20 -10.34 -1.26
N SER A 121 18.39 -11.16 -0.64
CA SER A 121 18.18 -12.57 -1.03
C SER A 121 17.01 -12.80 -2.00
N THR A 122 16.20 -11.75 -2.27
CA THR A 122 14.98 -11.84 -3.07
C THR A 122 15.03 -10.91 -4.28
N THR A 123 14.56 -9.68 -4.13
CA THR A 123 14.40 -8.71 -5.23
C THR A 123 15.53 -7.68 -5.32
N GLY A 124 16.40 -7.61 -4.32
CA GLY A 124 17.50 -6.65 -4.22
C GLY A 124 18.82 -7.15 -4.79
N ASN A 125 19.72 -6.22 -5.03
CA ASN A 125 21.14 -6.43 -5.30
C ASN A 125 21.90 -5.13 -4.95
N PRO A 126 23.23 -5.16 -4.74
CA PRO A 126 24.00 -3.98 -4.31
C PRO A 126 23.83 -2.78 -5.22
N GLU A 127 23.70 -2.97 -6.51
CA GLU A 127 23.63 -1.91 -7.52
C GLU A 127 22.40 -0.99 -7.34
N VAL A 128 21.34 -1.48 -6.69
CA VAL A 128 20.14 -0.67 -6.41
C VAL A 128 20.46 0.53 -5.52
N ALA A 129 21.33 0.35 -4.51
CA ALA A 129 21.75 1.45 -3.64
C ALA A 129 22.96 2.21 -4.20
N GLU A 130 23.91 1.49 -4.82
CA GLU A 130 25.24 2.02 -5.11
C GLU A 130 25.33 2.72 -6.47
N THR A 131 24.57 2.26 -7.48
CA THR A 131 24.78 2.72 -8.87
C THR A 131 23.53 3.27 -9.55
N ALA A 132 22.37 3.21 -8.90
CA ALA A 132 21.13 3.68 -9.49
C ALA A 132 21.17 5.20 -9.75
N GLN A 133 20.83 5.59 -10.98
CA GLN A 133 20.45 6.97 -11.27
C GLN A 133 19.06 7.22 -10.72
N ILE A 134 18.91 8.20 -9.80
CA ILE A 134 17.65 8.51 -9.14
C ILE A 134 17.08 9.79 -9.73
N ILE A 135 15.79 9.76 -10.03
CA ILE A 135 15.02 10.91 -10.51
C ILE A 135 13.78 11.03 -9.64
N THR A 136 13.57 12.19 -9.03
CA THR A 136 12.39 12.52 -8.25
C THR A 136 11.52 13.53 -9.00
N GLU A 137 10.27 13.20 -9.19
CA GLU A 137 9.26 14.06 -9.79
C GLU A 137 8.17 14.33 -8.75
N THR A 138 7.77 15.59 -8.61
CA THR A 138 6.76 16.00 -7.61
C THR A 138 5.72 16.88 -8.26
N GLU A 139 4.45 16.57 -8.02
CA GLU A 139 3.29 17.38 -8.36
C GLU A 139 2.45 17.64 -7.09
N ASP A 140 1.30 18.31 -7.22
CA ASP A 140 0.49 18.73 -6.08
C ASP A 140 0.00 17.57 -5.18
N GLU A 141 -0.30 16.41 -5.77
CA GLU A 141 -0.88 15.26 -5.07
C GLU A 141 -0.13 13.94 -5.33
N PHE A 142 1.10 14.05 -5.85
CA PHE A 142 1.83 12.90 -6.32
C PHE A 142 3.34 13.11 -6.19
N VAL A 143 4.06 12.04 -5.88
CA VAL A 143 5.53 11.98 -5.91
C VAL A 143 5.94 10.68 -6.59
N ARG A 144 6.87 10.77 -7.53
CA ARG A 144 7.48 9.61 -8.19
C ARG A 144 8.98 9.60 -7.97
N VAL A 145 9.49 8.47 -7.51
CA VAL A 145 10.93 8.20 -7.42
C VAL A 145 11.26 7.09 -8.41
N THR A 146 12.07 7.41 -9.38
CA THR A 146 12.53 6.46 -10.40
C THR A 146 14.00 6.15 -10.19
N ARG A 147 14.35 4.86 -10.22
CA ARG A 147 15.72 4.35 -10.15
C ARG A 147 16.04 3.61 -11.45
N TRP A 148 17.14 3.99 -12.10
CA TRP A 148 17.64 3.36 -13.32
C TRP A 148 19.01 2.76 -13.09
N MET A 149 19.18 1.52 -13.50
CA MET A 149 20.44 0.78 -13.42
C MET A 149 20.70 0.13 -14.76
N ALA A 150 21.82 0.47 -15.39
CA ALA A 150 22.20 -0.04 -16.71
C ALA A 150 23.27 -1.12 -16.58
N GLY A 151 23.09 -2.24 -17.26
CA GLY A 151 24.10 -3.29 -17.40
C GLY A 151 24.47 -3.96 -16.07
N ILE A 152 23.53 -4.09 -15.13
CA ILE A 152 23.78 -4.66 -13.81
C ILE A 152 23.49 -6.18 -13.78
N PRO A 153 24.08 -6.95 -12.84
CA PRO A 153 23.67 -8.32 -12.59
C PRO A 153 22.18 -8.40 -12.22
N PRO A 154 21.46 -9.44 -12.68
CA PRO A 154 20.07 -9.64 -12.26
C PRO A 154 19.98 -10.05 -10.80
N ALA A 155 18.98 -9.52 -10.07
CA ALA A 155 18.69 -9.96 -8.70
C ALA A 155 18.16 -11.41 -8.67
N PRO A 156 18.23 -12.12 -7.52
CA PRO A 156 17.83 -13.53 -7.41
C PRO A 156 16.45 -13.84 -7.98
N ALA A 157 15.44 -13.01 -7.70
CA ALA A 157 14.09 -13.19 -8.24
C ALA A 157 14.06 -13.12 -9.78
N PHE A 158 14.85 -12.22 -10.39
CA PHE A 158 14.92 -12.13 -11.85
C PHE A 158 15.55 -13.36 -12.46
N ILE A 159 16.61 -13.93 -11.84
CA ILE A 159 17.21 -15.19 -12.26
C ILE A 159 16.19 -16.34 -12.13
N LEU A 160 15.51 -16.42 -10.99
CA LEU A 160 14.52 -17.48 -10.70
C LEU A 160 13.43 -17.55 -11.77
N TYR A 161 12.86 -16.39 -12.13
CA TYR A 161 11.70 -16.34 -13.03
C TYR A 161 12.09 -16.32 -14.51
N THR A 162 13.21 -15.69 -14.87
CA THR A 162 13.63 -15.58 -16.28
C THR A 162 14.63 -16.65 -16.71
N GLY A 163 15.32 -17.28 -15.78
CA GLY A 163 16.47 -18.15 -16.05
C GLY A 163 17.71 -17.42 -16.57
N ARG A 164 17.69 -16.09 -16.62
CA ARG A 164 18.78 -15.26 -17.19
C ARG A 164 19.79 -14.90 -16.12
N GLN A 165 21.07 -14.95 -16.50
CA GLN A 165 22.20 -14.52 -15.67
C GLN A 165 23.02 -13.40 -16.32
N ASP A 166 22.71 -13.08 -17.58
CA ASP A 166 23.37 -11.98 -18.31
C ASP A 166 22.97 -10.64 -17.70
N PRO A 167 23.83 -9.61 -17.86
CA PRO A 167 23.51 -8.25 -17.41
C PRO A 167 22.18 -7.73 -17.96
N ILE A 168 21.47 -6.98 -17.14
CA ILE A 168 20.18 -6.38 -17.45
C ILE A 168 20.22 -4.87 -17.30
N ASP A 169 19.38 -4.17 -18.05
CA ASP A 169 18.94 -2.82 -17.70
C ASP A 169 17.71 -2.96 -16.81
N ARG A 170 17.74 -2.32 -15.65
CA ARG A 170 16.69 -2.44 -14.64
C ARG A 170 16.11 -1.08 -14.28
N TRP A 171 14.81 -1.03 -14.04
CA TRP A 171 14.14 0.13 -13.47
C TRP A 171 13.30 -0.22 -12.26
N GLN A 172 13.15 0.74 -11.39
CA GLN A 172 12.24 0.74 -10.27
C GLN A 172 11.55 2.10 -10.23
N VAL A 173 10.24 2.10 -10.30
CA VAL A 173 9.43 3.31 -10.20
C VAL A 173 8.53 3.14 -9.00
N SER A 174 8.72 3.94 -7.96
CA SER A 174 7.80 4.01 -6.83
C SER A 174 7.07 5.34 -6.86
N GLN A 175 5.75 5.28 -6.75
CA GLN A 175 4.88 6.44 -6.88
C GLN A 175 3.94 6.53 -5.71
N TYR A 176 4.05 7.61 -4.93
CA TYR A 176 3.05 7.97 -3.93
C TYR A 176 1.87 8.67 -4.58
N ILE A 177 0.67 8.26 -4.22
CA ILE A 177 -0.60 8.83 -4.64
C ILE A 177 -1.43 9.11 -3.38
N VAL A 178 -1.98 10.32 -3.29
CA VAL A 178 -2.79 10.71 -2.14
C VAL A 178 -4.03 9.81 -1.99
N PRO A 179 -4.49 9.54 -0.76
CA PRO A 179 -3.92 9.99 0.52
C PRO A 179 -2.83 9.06 1.08
N SER A 180 -2.78 7.77 0.69
CA SER A 180 -1.92 6.77 1.32
C SER A 180 -1.67 5.53 0.44
N TYR A 181 -1.46 5.76 -0.85
CA TYR A 181 -1.20 4.68 -1.81
C TYR A 181 0.23 4.76 -2.32
N ILE A 182 0.81 3.59 -2.56
CA ILE A 182 2.07 3.44 -3.29
C ILE A 182 1.87 2.45 -4.43
N ASP A 183 2.24 2.88 -5.63
CA ASP A 183 2.33 2.04 -6.83
C ASP A 183 3.79 1.84 -7.19
N ILE A 184 4.24 0.60 -7.26
CA ILE A 184 5.62 0.26 -7.61
C ILE A 184 5.64 -0.53 -8.91
N ASN A 185 6.47 -0.10 -9.86
CA ASN A 185 6.76 -0.83 -11.08
C ASN A 185 8.23 -1.24 -11.07
N ASN A 186 8.47 -2.53 -10.93
CA ASN A 186 9.79 -3.14 -11.05
C ASN A 186 9.91 -3.83 -12.40
N GLY A 187 10.97 -3.54 -13.14
CA GLY A 187 11.17 -4.17 -14.42
C GLY A 187 12.63 -4.27 -14.83
N SER A 188 12.86 -5.13 -15.83
CA SER A 188 14.16 -5.32 -16.45
C SER A 188 14.01 -5.60 -17.96
N ALA A 189 15.08 -5.36 -18.67
CA ALA A 189 15.24 -5.75 -20.06
C ALA A 189 16.67 -6.23 -20.31
N THR A 190 16.95 -6.82 -21.46
CA THR A 190 18.32 -7.14 -21.86
C THR A 190 19.17 -5.87 -21.89
N ALA A 191 20.38 -5.90 -21.31
CA ALA A 191 21.26 -4.75 -21.27
C ALA A 191 21.59 -4.21 -22.67
N GLY A 192 21.73 -2.88 -22.77
CA GLY A 192 22.10 -2.20 -24.00
C GLY A 192 20.96 -1.95 -24.99
N ASN A 193 19.69 -2.19 -24.61
CA ASN A 193 18.53 -1.93 -25.47
C ASN A 193 18.04 -0.46 -25.43
N GLY A 194 18.82 0.47 -24.88
CA GLY A 194 18.48 1.88 -24.82
C GLY A 194 17.48 2.25 -23.72
N VAL A 195 16.96 1.29 -22.99
CA VAL A 195 15.95 1.48 -21.92
C VAL A 195 16.43 2.46 -20.84
N ALA A 196 17.70 2.34 -20.45
CA ALA A 196 18.29 3.23 -19.45
C ALA A 196 18.45 4.67 -19.95
N GLN A 197 18.39 4.91 -21.26
CA GLN A 197 18.57 6.23 -21.89
C GLN A 197 17.24 6.92 -22.19
N GLU A 198 16.18 6.14 -22.46
CA GLU A 198 14.88 6.67 -22.84
C GLU A 198 13.82 6.59 -21.75
N PHE A 199 14.12 5.99 -20.61
CA PHE A 199 13.20 5.77 -19.48
C PHE A 199 11.89 5.05 -19.88
N ARG A 200 11.95 4.19 -20.89
CA ARG A 200 10.79 3.45 -21.40
C ARG A 200 11.01 1.96 -21.31
N PRO A 201 10.05 1.22 -20.72
CA PRO A 201 10.06 -0.23 -20.76
C PRO A 201 10.04 -0.72 -22.22
N THR A 202 10.97 -1.60 -22.60
CA THR A 202 10.95 -2.25 -23.92
C THR A 202 10.29 -3.62 -23.81
N GLU A 203 9.71 -4.10 -24.92
CA GLU A 203 9.14 -5.44 -25.01
C GLU A 203 10.22 -6.53 -25.14
N THR A 204 11.40 -6.17 -25.64
CA THR A 204 12.46 -7.16 -25.92
C THR A 204 13.15 -7.59 -24.64
N GLY A 205 12.94 -8.85 -24.27
CA GLY A 205 13.54 -9.44 -23.07
C GLY A 205 13.04 -8.84 -21.75
N ARG A 206 11.90 -8.15 -21.79
CA ARG A 206 11.26 -7.57 -20.63
C ARG A 206 10.79 -8.66 -19.65
N TRP A 207 11.06 -8.45 -18.41
CA TRP A 207 10.42 -9.11 -17.28
C TRP A 207 10.21 -8.09 -16.17
N GLY A 208 9.10 -8.23 -15.44
CA GLY A 208 8.83 -7.33 -14.31
C GLY A 208 7.49 -7.62 -13.67
N PHE A 209 7.25 -6.91 -12.56
CA PHE A 209 6.03 -6.99 -11.79
C PHE A 209 5.67 -5.61 -11.24
N VAL A 210 4.42 -5.46 -10.88
CA VAL A 210 3.90 -4.26 -10.21
C VAL A 210 3.45 -4.61 -8.80
N VAL A 211 3.53 -3.63 -7.90
CA VAL A 211 3.02 -3.75 -6.55
C VAL A 211 2.12 -2.55 -6.27
N HIS A 212 0.89 -2.83 -5.91
CA HIS A 212 -0.07 -1.82 -5.46
C HIS A 212 -0.20 -1.93 -3.94
N HIS A 213 0.02 -0.85 -3.22
CA HIS A 213 -0.16 -0.78 -1.78
C HIS A 213 -1.22 0.27 -1.42
N ALA A 214 -2.06 -0.06 -0.44
CA ALA A 214 -2.98 0.87 0.19
C ALA A 214 -2.83 0.78 1.71
N MET A 215 -2.50 1.89 2.36
CA MET A 215 -2.35 1.96 3.81
C MET A 215 -3.58 2.61 4.41
N THR A 216 -4.25 1.90 5.33
CA THR A 216 -5.35 2.44 6.12
C THR A 216 -4.92 2.56 7.58
N PRO A 217 -4.68 3.77 8.10
CA PRO A 217 -4.34 3.95 9.51
C PRO A 217 -5.45 3.41 10.40
N GLU A 218 -5.11 2.58 11.40
CA GLU A 218 -6.03 2.17 12.45
C GLU A 218 -5.86 3.06 13.69
N THR A 219 -4.60 3.26 14.09
CA THR A 219 -4.19 4.19 15.15
C THR A 219 -2.96 4.99 14.69
N ASP A 220 -2.38 5.80 15.57
CA ASP A 220 -1.14 6.51 15.28
C ASP A 220 0.06 5.57 15.07
N THR A 221 -0.01 4.35 15.61
CA THR A 221 1.06 3.35 15.63
C THR A 221 0.66 1.99 15.06
N THR A 222 -0.51 1.87 14.44
CA THR A 222 -0.95 0.65 13.75
C THR A 222 -1.60 0.98 12.41
N THR A 223 -1.36 0.13 11.41
CA THR A 223 -1.80 0.34 10.03
C THR A 223 -2.27 -0.96 9.41
N HIS A 224 -3.42 -0.96 8.77
CA HIS A 224 -3.77 -2.02 7.83
C HIS A 224 -3.08 -1.76 6.50
N GLN A 225 -2.12 -2.60 6.16
CA GLN A 225 -1.45 -2.59 4.86
C GLN A 225 -2.13 -3.61 3.95
N PHE A 226 -2.79 -3.12 2.92
CA PHE A 226 -3.34 -3.92 1.82
C PHE A 226 -2.35 -3.89 0.66
N TRP A 227 -2.18 -5.01 -0.04
CA TRP A 227 -1.27 -5.07 -1.16
C TRP A 227 -1.75 -6.05 -2.24
N ALA A 228 -1.33 -5.77 -3.47
CA ALA A 228 -1.49 -6.65 -4.63
C ALA A 228 -0.20 -6.64 -5.43
N VAL A 229 0.43 -7.80 -5.61
CA VAL A 229 1.64 -7.96 -6.42
C VAL A 229 1.31 -8.80 -7.64
N GLY A 230 1.69 -8.34 -8.80
CA GLY A 230 1.36 -9.08 -10.02
C GLY A 230 2.20 -8.74 -11.23
N GLY A 231 2.09 -9.58 -12.24
CA GLY A 231 2.73 -9.42 -13.53
C GLY A 231 1.88 -9.99 -14.66
N GLU A 232 2.26 -9.64 -15.88
CA GLU A 232 1.60 -10.18 -17.07
C GLU A 232 1.73 -11.70 -17.12
N LYS A 233 0.63 -12.42 -17.33
CA LYS A 233 0.62 -13.90 -17.37
C LYS A 233 1.60 -14.50 -18.37
N ARG A 234 1.90 -13.79 -19.45
CA ARG A 234 2.89 -14.20 -20.46
C ARG A 234 4.34 -14.16 -19.95
N LEU A 235 4.59 -13.38 -18.86
CA LEU A 235 5.92 -13.21 -18.25
C LEU A 235 6.13 -14.10 -17.02
N ILE A 236 5.05 -14.66 -16.47
CA ILE A 236 5.07 -15.56 -15.31
C ILE A 236 4.52 -16.91 -15.77
N ASP A 237 5.39 -17.89 -15.93
CA ASP A 237 5.01 -19.25 -16.33
C ASP A 237 3.96 -19.80 -15.36
N ALA A 238 2.98 -20.53 -15.90
CA ALA A 238 1.86 -21.04 -15.12
C ALA A 238 2.29 -21.98 -13.96
N ASP A 239 3.33 -22.74 -14.16
CA ASP A 239 3.94 -23.65 -13.17
C ASP A 239 4.75 -22.92 -12.09
N LYS A 240 5.19 -21.69 -12.36
CA LYS A 240 5.94 -20.84 -11.42
C LYS A 240 5.04 -19.88 -10.60
N ARG A 241 3.73 -19.80 -10.89
CA ARG A 241 2.84 -18.82 -10.23
C ARG A 241 2.76 -19.06 -8.73
N ALA A 242 2.60 -20.30 -8.28
CA ALA A 242 2.54 -20.60 -6.85
C ALA A 242 3.81 -20.17 -6.11
N THR A 243 4.99 -20.42 -6.72
CA THR A 243 6.28 -19.98 -6.16
C THR A 243 6.39 -18.46 -6.15
N PHE A 244 5.87 -17.78 -7.19
CA PHE A 244 5.80 -16.33 -7.23
C PHE A 244 4.93 -15.78 -6.09
N ASP A 245 3.76 -16.35 -5.90
CA ASP A 245 2.82 -15.94 -4.86
C ASP A 245 3.45 -16.07 -3.46
N GLU A 246 4.08 -17.20 -3.16
CA GLU A 246 4.79 -17.45 -1.90
C GLU A 246 5.95 -16.46 -1.69
N ALA A 247 6.77 -16.23 -2.72
CA ALA A 247 7.89 -15.32 -2.65
C ALA A 247 7.45 -13.87 -2.40
N MET A 248 6.34 -13.44 -3.01
CA MET A 248 5.83 -12.08 -2.83
C MET A 248 5.27 -11.83 -1.43
N HIS A 249 4.64 -12.84 -0.83
CA HIS A 249 4.29 -12.76 0.60
C HIS A 249 5.53 -12.58 1.49
N GLY A 250 6.60 -13.32 1.20
CA GLY A 250 7.87 -13.21 1.94
C GLY A 250 8.50 -11.82 1.85
N VAL A 251 8.49 -11.19 0.68
CA VAL A 251 9.00 -9.81 0.49
C VAL A 251 8.26 -8.81 1.37
N ILE A 252 6.94 -8.92 1.47
CA ILE A 252 6.15 -8.04 2.35
C ILE A 252 6.51 -8.26 3.83
N ASP A 253 6.76 -9.51 4.24
CA ASP A 253 7.13 -9.83 5.61
C ASP A 253 8.55 -9.33 5.96
N GLU A 254 9.49 -9.30 5.00
CA GLU A 254 10.82 -8.70 5.19
C GLU A 254 10.72 -7.21 5.54
N ASP A 255 9.85 -6.46 4.86
CA ASP A 255 9.62 -5.04 5.12
C ASP A 255 9.00 -4.77 6.49
N MET A 256 8.05 -5.61 6.92
CA MET A 256 7.36 -5.44 8.20
C MET A 256 8.33 -5.38 9.37
N VAL A 257 9.35 -6.21 9.37
CA VAL A 257 10.40 -6.21 10.41
C VAL A 257 11.07 -4.85 10.56
N VAL A 258 11.27 -4.16 9.43
CA VAL A 258 11.99 -2.86 9.42
C VAL A 258 11.13 -1.76 10.05
N TYR A 259 9.95 -1.52 9.53
CA TYR A 259 9.14 -0.37 10.02
C TYR A 259 8.49 -0.65 11.39
N GLU A 260 8.25 -1.90 11.77
CA GLU A 260 7.85 -2.21 13.14
C GLU A 260 8.98 -1.97 14.15
N ALA A 261 10.23 -2.32 13.80
CA ALA A 261 11.39 -1.99 14.63
C ALA A 261 11.64 -0.47 14.72
N GLN A 262 11.40 0.27 13.61
CA GLN A 262 11.45 1.74 13.62
C GLN A 262 10.40 2.32 14.57
N GLN A 263 9.15 1.82 14.55
CA GLN A 263 8.09 2.28 15.45
C GLN A 263 8.47 2.03 16.91
N GLN A 264 8.95 0.84 17.25
CA GLN A 264 9.40 0.53 18.61
C GLN A 264 10.51 1.49 19.08
N SER A 265 11.44 1.82 18.20
CA SER A 265 12.52 2.78 18.51
C SER A 265 12.00 4.20 18.73
N ILE A 266 11.00 4.63 17.95
CA ILE A 266 10.32 5.92 18.09
C ILE A 266 9.54 5.99 19.41
N ASP A 267 8.86 4.92 19.79
CA ASP A 267 8.08 4.85 21.04
C ASP A 267 8.99 4.95 22.28
N LEU A 268 10.24 4.49 22.19
CA LEU A 268 11.24 4.63 23.24
C LEU A 268 11.85 6.04 23.32
N ASP A 269 11.86 6.79 22.23
CA ASP A 269 12.35 8.16 22.13
C ASP A 269 11.35 9.01 21.33
N PRO A 270 10.25 9.49 21.94
CA PRO A 270 9.23 10.28 21.25
C PRO A 270 9.76 11.56 20.60
N ASP A 271 10.86 12.10 21.10
CA ASP A 271 11.52 13.26 20.50
C ASP A 271 12.20 12.93 19.17
N ALA A 272 12.42 11.63 18.86
CA ALA A 272 12.93 11.20 17.57
C ALA A 272 11.97 11.56 16.41
N ILE A 273 10.66 11.59 16.67
CA ILE A 273 9.65 12.03 15.68
C ILE A 273 9.88 13.48 15.25
N GLY A 274 10.32 14.34 16.19
CA GLY A 274 10.66 15.73 15.89
C GLY A 274 11.86 15.88 14.94
N ARG A 275 12.67 14.85 14.80
CA ARG A 275 13.81 14.82 13.87
C ARG A 275 13.38 14.70 12.40
N ASP A 276 12.17 14.28 12.11
CA ASP A 276 11.57 14.32 10.77
C ASP A 276 11.61 15.72 10.12
N ALA A 277 11.66 16.75 10.94
CA ALA A 277 11.78 18.13 10.49
C ALA A 277 13.24 18.65 10.48
N ASN A 278 14.23 17.80 10.86
CA ASN A 278 15.62 18.24 10.97
C ASN A 278 16.37 18.02 9.66
N PRO A 279 16.70 19.11 8.92
CA PRO A 279 17.44 18.99 7.65
C PRO A 279 18.81 18.30 7.77
N LYS A 280 19.38 18.28 8.99
CA LYS A 280 20.70 17.64 9.24
C LYS A 280 20.63 16.11 9.30
N GLY A 281 19.43 15.51 9.35
CA GLY A 281 19.22 14.06 9.35
C GLY A 281 18.77 13.51 8.00
N THR A 282 18.69 14.33 6.94
CA THR A 282 18.23 13.90 5.62
C THR A 282 19.41 13.62 4.68
N LEU A 283 19.24 12.59 3.86
CA LEU A 283 20.17 12.23 2.79
C LEU A 283 19.58 12.65 1.43
N PRO A 284 20.38 12.76 0.37
CA PRO A 284 19.86 13.06 -0.98
C PRO A 284 18.77 12.06 -1.45
N ILE A 285 18.84 10.83 -1.01
CA ILE A 285 17.85 9.80 -1.32
C ILE A 285 16.47 10.05 -0.69
N ASP A 286 16.39 10.91 0.33
CA ASP A 286 15.15 11.24 1.05
C ASP A 286 14.29 12.30 0.35
N GLU A 287 14.71 12.81 -0.82
CA GLU A 287 13.99 13.87 -1.52
C GLU A 287 12.51 13.53 -1.75
N GLY A 288 12.24 12.31 -2.22
CA GLY A 288 10.88 11.82 -2.43
C GLY A 288 10.06 11.75 -1.14
N LEU A 289 10.66 11.24 -0.06
CA LEU A 289 10.02 11.14 1.26
C LEU A 289 9.66 12.52 1.81
N ILE A 290 10.56 13.49 1.68
CA ILE A 290 10.35 14.86 2.12
C ILE A 290 9.20 15.50 1.34
N ALA A 291 9.17 15.31 0.02
CA ALA A 291 8.10 15.81 -0.85
C ALA A 291 6.74 15.21 -0.45
N MET A 292 6.65 13.90 -0.30
CA MET A 292 5.46 13.19 0.14
C MET A 292 4.95 13.70 1.50
N ARG A 293 5.82 13.82 2.49
CA ARG A 293 5.46 14.32 3.82
C ARG A 293 4.97 15.77 3.80
N ARG A 294 5.46 16.61 2.89
CA ARG A 294 4.94 17.97 2.67
C ARG A 294 3.52 17.95 2.12
N ILE A 295 3.24 17.08 1.14
CA ILE A 295 1.90 16.90 0.59
C ILE A 295 0.92 16.45 1.68
N ILE A 296 1.25 15.40 2.43
CA ILE A 296 0.42 14.88 3.53
C ILE A 296 0.13 15.99 4.56
N ARG A 297 1.16 16.74 4.95
CA ARG A 297 1.03 17.81 5.95
C ARG A 297 0.13 18.94 5.45
N ARG A 298 0.25 19.31 4.17
CA ARG A 298 -0.61 20.32 3.53
C ARG A 298 -2.06 19.87 3.51
N LEU A 299 -2.35 18.66 3.01
CA LEU A 299 -3.70 18.12 2.91
C LEU A 299 -4.38 18.00 4.27
N TYR A 300 -3.63 17.52 5.27
CA TYR A 300 -4.14 17.45 6.64
C TYR A 300 -4.46 18.84 7.22
N GLY A 301 -3.58 19.81 7.02
CA GLY A 301 -3.82 21.19 7.45
C GLY A 301 -5.04 21.83 6.79
N ASP A 302 -5.26 21.57 5.51
CA ASP A 302 -6.42 22.06 4.76
C ASP A 302 -7.74 21.39 5.21
N GLU A 303 -7.67 20.11 5.60
CA GLU A 303 -8.82 19.40 6.19
C GLU A 303 -9.18 19.99 7.56
N GLN A 304 -8.19 20.26 8.43
CA GLN A 304 -8.45 20.87 9.74
C GLN A 304 -9.13 22.24 9.63
N LYS A 305 -8.63 23.11 8.74
CA LYS A 305 -9.25 24.43 8.48
C LYS A 305 -10.72 24.31 8.04
N ARG A 306 -11.03 23.34 7.17
CA ARG A 306 -12.42 23.08 6.73
C ARG A 306 -13.31 22.63 7.88
N ARG A 307 -12.80 21.83 8.82
CA ARG A 307 -13.55 21.39 10.01
C ARG A 307 -13.81 22.51 11.01
N GLU A 308 -12.90 23.48 11.13
CA GLU A 308 -13.06 24.65 12.01
C GLU A 308 -14.07 25.67 11.46
N THR A 309 -14.34 25.64 10.16
CA THR A 309 -15.25 26.59 9.48
C THR A 309 -16.62 26.00 9.18
N ALA A 310 -16.85 24.72 9.41
CA ALA A 310 -18.12 24.01 9.24
C ALA A 310 -18.90 23.88 10.54
#